data_7ac7ae6571d4f8f6a4abba8b9dcf8f5f
#
_entry.id   7ac7ae6571d4f8f6a4abba8b9dcf8f5f
#
_cell.length_a   1.000
_cell.length_b   1.000
_cell.length_c   1.000
_cell.angle_alpha   90.00
_cell.angle_beta   90.00
_cell.angle_gamma   90.00
#
_symmetry.space_group_name_H-M   'P 1'
#
loop_
_entity.id
_entity.type
_entity.pdbx_description
1 polymer ?
#
loop_
_entity_poly.entity_id
_entity_poly.type
_entity_poly.pdbx_seq_one_letter_code
_entity_poly.pdbx_strand_id
1 'polypeptide(L)'
;WQRANMKFRSWQNGQGSGKLVDKGYLVIDAKHMDEAAKKIMSGGPVKSFTAVPVYVNGNYGAVFVLANTSINKLWTTEEIEFVKQTGDVLRSALEKIESDDSVKRINSVLLDTYNYIDEGIFIREVDTGRVLFSNRTLNDMLGYDFTDKDSKLLIENLRDKYKLMGGPDQHLATDSKEVNWRSYIRSLDKIMDLTEVSMKWLDGSNASLVILRDVNE
;
A
#
# COMPACT_ATOMS: atom_id res chain seq x y z
N TRP A 1 17.45 9.09 22.30
CA TRP A 1 16.92 9.41 20.96
C TRP A 1 15.60 10.20 21.03
N GLN A 2 14.61 9.77 21.77
CA GLN A 2 13.33 10.48 21.98
C GLN A 2 13.50 11.88 22.58
N ARG A 3 14.46 12.10 23.52
CA ARG A 3 14.75 13.42 24.11
C ARG A 3 15.40 14.39 23.09
N ALA A 4 16.23 13.90 22.18
CA ALA A 4 16.80 14.72 21.11
C ALA A 4 15.74 15.15 20.10
N ASN A 5 14.82 14.25 19.77
CA ASN A 5 13.72 14.50 18.83
C ASN A 5 12.69 15.50 19.37
N MET A 6 12.35 15.45 20.67
CA MET A 6 11.48 16.44 21.32
C MET A 6 12.14 17.84 21.39
N LYS A 7 13.46 17.90 21.63
CA LYS A 7 14.20 19.16 21.63
C LYS A 7 14.28 19.78 20.23
N PHE A 8 14.41 18.97 19.18
CA PHE A 8 14.41 19.45 17.81
C PHE A 8 13.05 19.96 17.36
N ARG A 9 11.93 19.30 17.75
CA ARG A 9 10.57 19.78 17.53
C ARG A 9 10.27 21.12 18.22
N SER A 10 10.75 21.31 19.46
CA SER A 10 10.56 22.57 20.18
C SER A 10 11.35 23.72 19.52
N TRP A 11 12.39 23.39 18.81
CA TRP A 11 13.23 24.32 18.07
C TRP A 11 12.59 24.76 16.73
N GLN A 12 11.89 23.86 16.04
CA GLN A 12 11.07 24.20 14.85
C GLN A 12 9.88 25.13 15.19
N ASN A 13 9.33 25.03 16.41
CA ASN A 13 8.18 25.82 16.85
C ASN A 13 8.54 27.24 17.34
N GLY A 14 9.68 27.79 16.93
CA GLY A 14 10.01 29.21 17.15
C GLY A 14 10.55 29.57 18.52
N GLN A 15 10.82 28.60 19.39
CA GLN A 15 11.43 28.84 20.70
C GLN A 15 12.98 28.85 20.67
N GLY A 16 13.60 28.68 19.52
CA GLY A 16 15.04 28.76 19.29
C GLY A 16 15.35 29.31 17.91
N SER A 17 15.94 30.48 17.84
CA SER A 17 16.40 31.26 16.69
C SER A 17 15.82 30.92 15.32
N GLY A 18 14.96 31.81 14.77
CA GLY A 18 14.27 31.72 13.48
C GLY A 18 15.14 31.61 12.22
N LYS A 19 16.43 31.31 12.35
CA LYS A 19 17.36 31.14 11.21
C LYS A 19 17.32 29.78 10.52
N LEU A 20 16.60 28.81 11.08
CA LEU A 20 16.52 27.44 10.58
C LEU A 20 15.47 27.22 9.53
N VAL A 21 14.31 27.84 9.73
CA VAL A 21 13.14 27.57 8.87
C VAL A 21 13.35 28.16 7.48
N ASP A 22 14.00 29.31 7.40
CA ASP A 22 14.20 30.01 6.12
C ASP A 22 15.23 29.38 5.18
N LYS A 23 16.16 28.56 5.72
CA LYS A 23 17.26 27.96 4.94
C LYS A 23 17.11 26.45 4.70
N GLY A 24 16.15 25.79 5.32
CA GLY A 24 15.95 24.34 5.21
C GLY A 24 17.08 23.48 5.83
N TYR A 25 17.98 24.06 6.60
CA TYR A 25 19.05 23.37 7.29
C TYR A 25 19.53 24.13 8.54
N LEU A 26 20.17 23.40 9.43
CA LEU A 26 20.78 23.93 10.66
C LEU A 26 22.27 23.70 10.65
N VAL A 27 23.03 24.72 11.03
CA VAL A 27 24.47 24.62 11.33
C VAL A 27 24.72 25.11 12.74
N ILE A 28 25.39 24.30 13.54
CA ILE A 28 25.97 24.70 14.85
C ILE A 28 27.47 24.44 14.82
N ASP A 29 28.23 25.51 14.89
CA ASP A 29 29.67 25.51 14.90
C ASP A 29 30.19 26.70 15.75
N ALA A 30 31.52 26.95 15.74
CA ALA A 30 32.14 28.01 16.52
C ALA A 30 31.55 29.41 16.23
N LYS A 31 31.01 29.66 15.02
CA LYS A 31 30.47 30.97 14.63
C LYS A 31 28.97 31.10 14.97
N HIS A 32 28.26 29.96 15.11
CA HIS A 32 26.82 29.91 15.24
C HIS A 32 26.38 29.32 16.60
N MET A 33 27.27 29.36 17.59
CA MET A 33 27.05 28.85 18.94
C MET A 33 26.29 29.88 19.78
N ASP A 34 24.97 29.79 19.78
CA ASP A 34 24.12 30.54 20.72
C ASP A 34 23.87 29.75 22.04
N GLU A 35 23.21 30.37 23.01
CA GLU A 35 22.87 29.71 24.29
C GLU A 35 21.99 28.47 24.13
N ALA A 36 21.09 28.44 23.13
CA ALA A 36 20.28 27.30 22.84
C ALA A 36 21.12 26.14 22.27
N ALA A 37 22.05 26.45 21.38
CA ALA A 37 23.01 25.48 20.83
C ALA A 37 23.93 24.92 21.92
N LYS A 38 24.45 25.78 22.83
CA LYS A 38 25.23 25.34 23.99
C LYS A 38 24.46 24.36 24.87
N LYS A 39 23.18 24.64 25.13
CA LYS A 39 22.29 23.77 25.92
C LYS A 39 22.03 22.41 25.26
N ILE A 40 21.92 22.38 23.93
CA ILE A 40 21.78 21.13 23.17
C ILE A 40 23.05 20.29 23.27
N MET A 41 24.20 20.94 23.22
CA MET A 41 25.52 20.31 23.19
C MET A 41 26.10 20.00 24.57
N SER A 42 25.56 20.59 25.64
CA SER A 42 26.10 20.51 27.01
C SER A 42 26.04 19.12 27.66
N GLY A 43 25.65 18.07 26.97
CA GLY A 43 25.55 16.73 27.55
C GLY A 43 26.19 15.61 26.71
N GLY A 44 27.03 15.94 25.70
CA GLY A 44 27.57 14.92 24.82
C GLY A 44 28.93 15.28 24.20
N PRO A 45 29.56 14.33 23.50
CA PRO A 45 30.87 14.52 22.88
C PRO A 45 30.84 15.40 21.61
N VAL A 46 29.63 15.79 21.13
CA VAL A 46 29.47 16.57 19.90
C VAL A 46 30.03 17.98 20.08
N LYS A 47 30.91 18.41 19.17
CA LYS A 47 31.53 19.72 19.15
C LYS A 47 30.93 20.67 18.11
N SER A 48 30.48 20.15 17.00
CA SER A 48 29.74 20.88 15.97
C SER A 48 28.86 19.94 15.17
N PHE A 49 27.81 20.46 14.55
CA PHE A 49 26.97 19.64 13.66
C PHE A 49 26.26 20.50 12.61
N THR A 50 25.86 19.84 11.54
CA THR A 50 24.87 20.34 10.58
C THR A 50 23.72 19.35 10.49
N ALA A 51 22.51 19.85 10.29
CA ALA A 51 21.30 19.04 10.30
C ALA A 51 20.29 19.52 9.25
N VAL A 52 19.55 18.59 8.67
CA VAL A 52 18.45 18.84 7.72
C VAL A 52 17.21 18.12 8.21
N PRO A 53 16.06 18.80 8.32
CA PRO A 53 14.81 18.14 8.59
C PRO A 53 14.37 17.34 7.36
N VAL A 54 13.90 16.13 7.58
CA VAL A 54 13.34 15.26 6.55
C VAL A 54 11.83 15.24 6.73
N TYR A 55 11.11 15.81 5.76
CA TYR A 55 9.65 15.81 5.72
C TYR A 55 9.17 14.69 4.79
N VAL A 56 8.25 13.87 5.27
CA VAL A 56 7.64 12.78 4.51
C VAL A 56 6.18 13.15 4.30
N ASN A 57 5.74 13.26 3.06
CA ASN A 57 4.38 13.69 2.70
C ASN A 57 3.96 15.00 3.39
N GLY A 58 4.88 15.97 3.50
CA GLY A 58 4.66 17.26 4.15
C GLY A 58 4.70 17.26 5.68
N ASN A 59 4.82 16.09 6.32
CA ASN A 59 4.93 15.95 7.76
C ASN A 59 6.37 15.76 8.20
N TYR A 60 6.72 16.28 9.37
CA TYR A 60 8.03 16.03 9.95
C TYR A 60 8.20 14.54 10.28
N GLY A 61 9.11 13.87 9.56
CA GLY A 61 9.41 12.45 9.74
C GLY A 61 10.68 12.19 10.52
N ALA A 62 11.77 12.90 10.20
CA ALA A 62 13.08 12.66 10.76
C ALA A 62 13.97 13.89 10.69
N VAL A 63 15.19 13.80 11.22
CA VAL A 63 16.27 14.75 10.99
C VAL A 63 17.54 13.97 10.63
N PHE A 64 18.19 14.38 9.56
CA PHE A 64 19.52 13.89 9.23
C PHE A 64 20.57 14.83 9.81
N VAL A 65 21.53 14.29 10.58
CA VAL A 65 22.54 15.07 11.30
C VAL A 65 23.92 14.54 10.95
N LEU A 66 24.80 15.43 10.54
CA LEU A 66 26.25 15.17 10.44
C LEU A 66 26.94 15.90 11.56
N ALA A 67 27.62 15.18 12.45
CA ALA A 67 28.24 15.75 13.68
C ALA A 67 29.71 15.47 13.70
N ASN A 68 30.48 16.43 14.30
CA ASN A 68 31.89 16.28 14.63
C ASN A 68 32.08 16.23 16.15
N THR A 69 32.79 15.19 16.61
CA THR A 69 33.06 14.96 18.04
C THR A 69 34.45 15.34 18.48
N SER A 70 35.38 15.57 17.54
CA SER A 70 36.79 15.81 17.85
C SER A 70 37.10 17.30 17.95
N ILE A 71 36.60 18.13 17.06
CA ILE A 71 36.86 19.55 16.97
C ILE A 71 35.56 20.35 16.75
N ASN A 72 35.61 21.62 17.14
CA ASN A 72 34.57 22.58 16.79
C ASN A 72 34.80 23.06 15.34
N LYS A 73 34.36 22.24 14.39
CA LYS A 73 34.57 22.40 12.95
C LYS A 73 33.68 23.51 12.40
N LEU A 74 34.22 24.32 11.49
CA LEU A 74 33.42 25.15 10.58
C LEU A 74 32.95 24.29 9.38
N TRP A 75 31.65 24.29 9.13
CA TRP A 75 31.07 23.55 8.02
C TRP A 75 31.21 24.34 6.72
N THR A 76 31.73 23.68 5.68
CA THR A 76 31.85 24.29 4.36
C THR A 76 30.51 24.24 3.61
N THR A 77 30.39 25.05 2.57
CA THR A 77 29.16 25.05 1.72
C THR A 77 28.93 23.68 1.10
N GLU A 78 29.96 22.99 0.65
CA GLU A 78 29.91 21.68 0.03
C GLU A 78 29.43 20.61 1.02
N GLU A 79 29.88 20.70 2.27
CA GLU A 79 29.44 19.76 3.32
C GLU A 79 27.95 19.96 3.68
N ILE A 80 27.54 21.21 3.76
CA ILE A 80 26.12 21.55 4.00
C ILE A 80 25.26 21.05 2.85
N GLU A 81 25.71 21.24 1.61
CA GLU A 81 25.01 20.78 0.43
C GLU A 81 24.93 19.25 0.38
N PHE A 82 26.01 18.55 0.74
CA PHE A 82 26.01 17.09 0.89
C PHE A 82 24.95 16.62 1.89
N VAL A 83 24.82 17.29 3.04
CA VAL A 83 23.82 16.95 4.06
C VAL A 83 22.39 17.18 3.54
N LYS A 84 22.15 18.25 2.77
CA LYS A 84 20.86 18.52 2.13
C LYS A 84 20.49 17.43 1.12
N GLN A 85 21.39 17.11 0.18
CA GLN A 85 21.19 16.08 -0.83
C GLN A 85 20.93 14.72 -0.18
N THR A 86 21.66 14.39 0.88
CA THR A 86 21.43 13.15 1.65
C THR A 86 20.06 13.17 2.30
N GLY A 87 19.62 14.31 2.86
CA GLY A 87 18.29 14.50 3.41
C GLY A 87 17.18 14.29 2.35
N ASP A 88 17.38 14.76 1.14
CA ASP A 88 16.45 14.57 0.02
C ASP A 88 16.35 13.10 -0.42
N VAL A 89 17.50 12.39 -0.48
CA VAL A 89 17.52 10.96 -0.76
C VAL A 89 16.76 10.17 0.32
N LEU A 90 17.01 10.50 1.59
CA LEU A 90 16.31 9.86 2.71
C LEU A 90 14.81 10.15 2.68
N ARG A 91 14.40 11.39 2.35
CA ARG A 91 12.99 11.73 2.16
C ARG A 91 12.35 10.82 1.11
N SER A 92 12.94 10.75 -0.09
CA SER A 92 12.41 9.93 -1.19
C SER A 92 12.32 8.45 -0.83
N ALA A 93 13.32 7.93 -0.10
CA ALA A 93 13.30 6.54 0.36
C ALA A 93 12.18 6.28 1.38
N LEU A 94 11.98 7.20 2.34
CA LEU A 94 10.95 7.08 3.35
C LEU A 94 9.55 7.21 2.76
N GLU A 95 9.33 8.15 1.81
CA GLU A 95 8.07 8.31 1.09
C GLU A 95 7.71 7.05 0.31
N LYS A 96 8.70 6.43 -0.35
CA LYS A 96 8.50 5.16 -1.05
C LYS A 96 8.09 4.03 -0.10
N ILE A 97 8.79 3.88 1.03
CA ILE A 97 8.45 2.85 2.04
C ILE A 97 7.03 3.05 2.57
N GLU A 98 6.65 4.30 2.89
CA GLU A 98 5.31 4.60 3.40
C GLU A 98 4.21 4.34 2.36
N SER A 99 4.49 4.66 1.09
CA SER A 99 3.60 4.35 -0.03
C SER A 99 3.41 2.84 -0.21
N ASP A 100 4.50 2.07 -0.24
CA ASP A 100 4.46 0.61 -0.37
C ASP A 100 3.71 -0.04 0.80
N ASP A 101 3.89 0.43 2.03
CA ASP A 101 3.18 -0.07 3.21
C ASP A 101 1.69 0.31 3.20
N SER A 102 1.35 1.46 2.63
CA SER A 102 -0.05 1.87 2.46
C SER A 102 -0.77 1.00 1.45
N VAL A 103 -0.13 0.69 0.31
CA VAL A 103 -0.66 -0.23 -0.69
C VAL A 103 -0.86 -1.62 -0.10
N LYS A 104 0.10 -2.15 0.65
CA LYS A 104 -0.04 -3.46 1.33
C LYS A 104 -1.20 -3.48 2.30
N ARG A 105 -1.38 -2.41 3.11
CA ARG A 105 -2.51 -2.30 4.05
C ARG A 105 -3.85 -2.27 3.34
N ILE A 106 -3.98 -1.48 2.27
CA ILE A 106 -5.21 -1.41 1.48
C ILE A 106 -5.53 -2.78 0.88
N ASN A 107 -4.55 -3.46 0.28
CA ASN A 107 -4.73 -4.79 -0.27
C ASN A 107 -5.16 -5.81 0.80
N SER A 108 -4.56 -5.78 2.00
CA SER A 108 -4.98 -6.64 3.10
C SER A 108 -6.42 -6.39 3.50
N VAL A 109 -6.83 -5.12 3.68
CA VAL A 109 -8.21 -4.77 4.03
C VAL A 109 -9.19 -5.20 2.95
N LEU A 110 -8.85 -5.05 1.66
CA LEU A 110 -9.69 -5.50 0.56
C LEU A 110 -9.86 -7.03 0.56
N LEU A 111 -8.76 -7.78 0.70
CA LEU A 111 -8.80 -9.25 0.79
C LEU A 111 -9.62 -9.72 1.99
N ASP A 112 -9.43 -9.10 3.17
CA ASP A 112 -10.23 -9.41 4.36
C ASP A 112 -11.71 -9.12 4.10
N THR A 113 -12.04 -7.98 3.47
CA THR A 113 -13.42 -7.63 3.13
C THR A 113 -14.05 -8.67 2.21
N TYR A 114 -13.35 -9.09 1.16
CA TYR A 114 -13.85 -10.15 0.26
C TYR A 114 -14.05 -11.49 0.97
N ASN A 115 -13.22 -11.80 1.95
CA ASN A 115 -13.33 -13.04 2.73
C ASN A 115 -14.45 -13.03 3.78
N TYR A 116 -15.00 -11.85 4.11
CA TYR A 116 -16.16 -11.71 5.00
C TYR A 116 -17.50 -11.64 4.27
N ILE A 117 -17.51 -11.62 2.94
CA ILE A 117 -18.73 -11.68 2.15
C ILE A 117 -19.24 -13.12 2.13
N ASP A 118 -20.53 -13.31 2.43
CA ASP A 118 -21.17 -14.64 2.46
C ASP A 118 -21.38 -15.25 1.07
N GLU A 119 -21.12 -14.49 0.02
CA GLU A 119 -21.19 -14.94 -1.38
C GLU A 119 -19.85 -15.54 -1.83
N GLY A 120 -19.91 -16.60 -2.62
CA GLY A 120 -18.71 -17.13 -3.28
C GLY A 120 -18.23 -16.17 -4.38
N ILE A 121 -16.96 -15.78 -4.34
CA ILE A 121 -16.38 -14.84 -5.31
C ILE A 121 -15.12 -15.44 -5.91
N PHE A 122 -14.99 -15.37 -7.25
CA PHE A 122 -13.70 -15.61 -7.91
C PHE A 122 -13.49 -14.66 -9.08
N ILE A 123 -12.23 -14.46 -9.44
CA ILE A 123 -11.81 -13.72 -10.63
C ILE A 123 -11.06 -14.69 -11.52
N ARG A 124 -11.39 -14.71 -12.80
CA ARG A 124 -10.75 -15.54 -13.82
C ARG A 124 -10.18 -14.70 -14.95
N GLU A 125 -9.09 -15.15 -15.53
CA GLU A 125 -8.59 -14.67 -16.81
C GLU A 125 -9.52 -15.15 -17.93
N VAL A 126 -9.94 -14.25 -18.81
CA VAL A 126 -10.92 -14.58 -19.87
C VAL A 126 -10.33 -15.55 -20.89
N ASP A 127 -9.09 -15.34 -21.29
CA ASP A 127 -8.45 -16.07 -22.38
C ASP A 127 -8.08 -17.51 -22.00
N THR A 128 -7.58 -17.72 -20.79
CA THR A 128 -7.12 -19.04 -20.31
C THR A 128 -8.13 -19.77 -19.44
N GLY A 129 -9.02 -19.01 -18.80
CA GLY A 129 -9.94 -19.55 -17.79
C GLY A 129 -9.29 -19.79 -16.43
N ARG A 130 -8.00 -19.45 -16.25
CA ARG A 130 -7.28 -19.60 -14.98
C ARG A 130 -7.91 -18.69 -13.92
N VAL A 131 -8.16 -19.23 -12.73
CA VAL A 131 -8.64 -18.48 -11.58
C VAL A 131 -7.49 -17.69 -10.97
N LEU A 132 -7.62 -16.37 -10.98
CA LEU A 132 -6.62 -15.43 -10.47
C LEU A 132 -6.81 -15.14 -8.98
N PHE A 133 -8.05 -15.26 -8.50
CA PHE A 133 -8.42 -15.03 -7.11
C PHE A 133 -9.69 -15.83 -6.79
N SER A 134 -9.79 -16.36 -5.57
CA SER A 134 -11.02 -16.87 -4.98
C SER A 134 -11.12 -16.44 -3.52
N ASN A 135 -12.31 -16.08 -3.05
CA ASN A 135 -12.50 -15.74 -1.65
C ASN A 135 -12.67 -17.02 -0.79
N ARG A 136 -12.52 -16.81 0.53
CA ARG A 136 -12.65 -17.91 1.49
C ARG A 136 -14.01 -18.59 1.41
N THR A 137 -15.09 -17.85 1.27
CA THR A 137 -16.45 -18.39 1.18
C THR A 137 -16.59 -19.38 0.03
N LEU A 138 -16.08 -19.06 -1.17
CA LEU A 138 -16.08 -20.00 -2.29
C LEU A 138 -15.24 -21.23 -2.00
N ASN A 139 -14.06 -21.06 -1.45
CA ASN A 139 -13.14 -22.16 -1.13
C ASN A 139 -13.74 -23.10 -0.07
N ASP A 140 -14.40 -22.55 0.94
CA ASP A 140 -15.13 -23.32 1.96
C ASP A 140 -16.33 -24.07 1.35
N MET A 141 -17.07 -23.45 0.43
CA MET A 141 -18.16 -24.10 -0.31
C MET A 141 -17.65 -25.28 -1.15
N LEU A 142 -16.52 -25.15 -1.81
CA LEU A 142 -15.95 -26.19 -2.68
C LEU A 142 -15.15 -27.25 -1.91
N GLY A 143 -14.71 -26.94 -0.68
CA GLY A 143 -13.86 -27.78 0.12
C GLY A 143 -12.38 -27.78 -0.28
N TYR A 144 -11.94 -26.84 -1.13
CA TYR A 144 -10.55 -26.66 -1.55
C TYR A 144 -10.28 -25.26 -2.06
N ASP A 145 -9.00 -24.85 -2.09
CA ASP A 145 -8.57 -23.58 -2.68
C ASP A 145 -8.72 -23.63 -4.20
N PHE A 146 -9.55 -22.73 -4.72
CA PHE A 146 -9.89 -22.66 -6.14
C PHE A 146 -8.90 -21.76 -6.93
N THR A 147 -8.03 -21.03 -6.26
CA THR A 147 -7.00 -20.19 -6.91
C THR A 147 -6.08 -21.07 -7.77
N ASP A 148 -5.64 -20.56 -8.92
CA ASP A 148 -4.82 -21.23 -9.91
C ASP A 148 -5.45 -22.50 -10.56
N LYS A 149 -6.71 -22.78 -10.30
CA LYS A 149 -7.44 -23.85 -10.97
C LYS A 149 -8.02 -23.36 -12.30
N ASP A 150 -8.39 -24.31 -13.15
CA ASP A 150 -9.14 -24.00 -14.36
C ASP A 150 -10.62 -23.80 -14.01
N SER A 151 -11.11 -22.58 -14.21
CA SER A 151 -12.51 -22.23 -13.96
C SER A 151 -13.50 -23.02 -14.81
N LYS A 152 -13.04 -23.63 -15.93
CA LYS A 152 -13.85 -24.49 -16.77
C LYS A 152 -14.46 -25.66 -16.00
N LEU A 153 -13.75 -26.21 -15.01
CA LEU A 153 -14.28 -27.28 -14.17
C LEU A 153 -15.59 -26.88 -13.47
N LEU A 154 -15.68 -25.66 -13.01
CA LEU A 154 -16.90 -25.12 -12.39
C LEU A 154 -17.92 -24.68 -13.46
N ILE A 155 -17.47 -24.01 -14.50
CA ILE A 155 -18.29 -23.41 -15.55
C ILE A 155 -18.82 -24.47 -16.54
N GLU A 156 -18.07 -25.51 -16.86
CA GLU A 156 -18.56 -26.62 -17.69
C GLU A 156 -19.69 -27.40 -17.01
N ASN A 157 -19.60 -27.60 -15.71
CA ASN A 157 -20.72 -28.13 -14.94
C ASN A 157 -21.94 -27.20 -14.94
N LEU A 158 -21.76 -25.92 -15.09
CA LEU A 158 -22.79 -24.90 -15.24
C LEU A 158 -23.42 -24.93 -16.66
N ARG A 159 -22.61 -25.05 -17.74
CA ARG A 159 -23.05 -25.00 -19.12
C ARG A 159 -23.97 -26.16 -19.49
N ASP A 160 -23.66 -27.37 -19.07
CA ASP A 160 -24.42 -28.55 -19.47
C ASP A 160 -25.85 -28.55 -18.91
N LYS A 161 -26.06 -27.99 -17.73
CA LYS A 161 -27.39 -27.87 -17.13
C LYS A 161 -28.14 -26.60 -17.55
N TYR A 162 -27.41 -25.58 -17.94
CA TYR A 162 -27.94 -24.33 -18.47
C TYR A 162 -28.61 -24.52 -19.83
N LYS A 163 -28.08 -25.38 -20.69
CA LYS A 163 -28.72 -25.80 -21.94
C LYS A 163 -30.11 -26.44 -21.74
N LEU A 164 -30.27 -27.13 -20.62
CA LEU A 164 -31.55 -27.78 -20.28
C LEU A 164 -32.60 -26.81 -19.70
N MET A 165 -32.20 -25.65 -19.21
CA MET A 165 -33.07 -24.64 -18.57
C MET A 165 -33.36 -23.40 -19.43
N GLY A 166 -32.90 -23.34 -20.68
CA GLY A 166 -33.20 -22.24 -21.60
C GLY A 166 -32.41 -20.96 -21.36
N GLY A 167 -31.27 -21.06 -20.74
CA GLY A 167 -30.36 -19.90 -20.56
C GLY A 167 -29.68 -19.42 -21.85
N PRO A 168 -29.14 -18.22 -21.88
CA PRO A 168 -28.58 -17.62 -23.09
C PRO A 168 -27.35 -18.39 -23.58
N ASP A 169 -27.51 -19.04 -24.71
CA ASP A 169 -26.49 -19.89 -25.37
C ASP A 169 -25.23 -19.09 -25.85
N GLN A 170 -25.17 -17.76 -25.72
CA GLN A 170 -24.19 -16.96 -26.47
C GLN A 170 -23.77 -15.59 -25.87
N HIS A 171 -23.83 -15.32 -24.60
CA HIS A 171 -23.55 -13.96 -24.14
C HIS A 171 -22.21 -13.70 -23.44
N LEU A 172 -21.18 -14.51 -23.72
CA LEU A 172 -19.79 -14.15 -23.36
C LEU A 172 -19.13 -13.16 -24.35
N ALA A 173 -19.88 -12.68 -25.35
CA ALA A 173 -19.36 -11.82 -26.43
C ALA A 173 -20.18 -10.55 -26.69
N THR A 174 -21.07 -10.15 -25.81
CA THR A 174 -21.83 -8.90 -25.99
C THR A 174 -21.34 -7.80 -25.07
N ASP A 175 -21.42 -6.55 -25.53
CA ASP A 175 -21.01 -5.30 -24.88
C ASP A 175 -21.61 -5.02 -23.47
N SER A 176 -22.34 -5.96 -22.88
CA SER A 176 -22.85 -5.84 -21.52
C SER A 176 -21.71 -6.11 -20.52
N LYS A 177 -21.36 -5.11 -19.74
CA LYS A 177 -20.36 -5.21 -18.68
C LYS A 177 -20.73 -6.20 -17.57
N GLU A 178 -22.00 -6.60 -17.50
CA GLU A 178 -22.56 -7.46 -16.45
C GLU A 178 -23.57 -8.43 -17.03
N VAL A 179 -23.48 -9.69 -16.64
CA VAL A 179 -24.42 -10.78 -17.00
C VAL A 179 -24.87 -11.51 -15.75
N ASN A 180 -26.18 -11.69 -15.60
CA ASN A 180 -26.77 -12.38 -14.47
C ASN A 180 -27.53 -13.62 -14.95
N TRP A 181 -27.36 -14.76 -14.27
CA TRP A 181 -28.11 -16.00 -14.54
C TRP A 181 -28.24 -16.87 -13.30
N ARG A 182 -29.16 -17.83 -13.36
CA ARG A 182 -29.35 -18.81 -12.30
C ARG A 182 -28.93 -20.19 -12.77
N SER A 183 -28.19 -20.93 -11.97
CA SER A 183 -27.76 -22.26 -12.30
C SER A 183 -27.69 -23.19 -11.09
N TYR A 184 -27.84 -24.49 -11.35
CA TYR A 184 -27.54 -25.49 -10.33
C TYR A 184 -26.09 -25.91 -10.44
N ILE A 185 -25.36 -25.83 -9.32
CA ILE A 185 -23.98 -26.25 -9.23
C ILE A 185 -23.90 -27.64 -8.64
N ARG A 186 -23.58 -28.64 -9.49
CA ARG A 186 -23.58 -30.05 -9.10
C ARG A 186 -22.64 -30.35 -7.95
N SER A 187 -21.44 -29.75 -7.94
CA SER A 187 -20.45 -29.93 -6.89
C SER A 187 -20.91 -29.43 -5.50
N LEU A 188 -21.87 -28.51 -5.50
CA LEU A 188 -22.46 -27.95 -4.29
C LEU A 188 -23.83 -28.49 -3.95
N ASP A 189 -24.45 -29.22 -4.89
CA ASP A 189 -25.85 -29.68 -4.84
C ASP A 189 -26.84 -28.51 -4.54
N LYS A 190 -26.58 -27.33 -5.09
CA LYS A 190 -27.31 -26.08 -4.81
C LYS A 190 -27.68 -25.34 -6.10
N ILE A 191 -28.79 -24.59 -6.04
CA ILE A 191 -29.14 -23.59 -7.04
C ILE A 191 -28.49 -22.26 -6.61
N MET A 192 -27.72 -21.66 -7.51
CA MET A 192 -27.00 -20.42 -7.27
C MET A 192 -27.43 -19.34 -8.27
N ASP A 193 -27.56 -18.12 -7.81
CA ASP A 193 -27.56 -16.94 -8.68
C ASP A 193 -26.12 -16.53 -8.95
N LEU A 194 -25.79 -16.33 -10.23
CA LEU A 194 -24.47 -15.95 -10.67
C LEU A 194 -24.51 -14.58 -11.33
N THR A 195 -23.55 -13.76 -10.97
CA THR A 195 -23.27 -12.47 -11.62
C THR A 195 -21.86 -12.49 -12.16
N GLU A 196 -21.68 -12.24 -13.45
CA GLU A 196 -20.37 -12.09 -14.07
C GLU A 196 -20.18 -10.66 -14.55
N VAL A 197 -19.07 -10.04 -14.17
CA VAL A 197 -18.71 -8.66 -14.52
C VAL A 197 -17.37 -8.65 -15.22
N SER A 198 -17.33 -8.09 -16.44
CA SER A 198 -16.07 -7.90 -17.18
C SER A 198 -15.22 -6.80 -16.54
N MET A 199 -13.94 -7.07 -16.34
CA MET A 199 -12.99 -6.13 -15.74
C MET A 199 -11.59 -6.26 -16.33
N LYS A 200 -10.70 -5.33 -15.98
CA LYS A 200 -9.26 -5.46 -16.22
C LYS A 200 -8.57 -5.93 -14.95
N TRP A 201 -7.68 -6.92 -15.08
CA TRP A 201 -6.81 -7.34 -14.01
C TRP A 201 -5.66 -6.37 -13.78
N LEU A 202 -4.87 -6.59 -12.73
CA LEU A 202 -3.76 -5.70 -12.31
C LEU A 202 -2.68 -5.49 -13.38
N ASP A 203 -2.47 -6.47 -14.25
CA ASP A 203 -1.52 -6.43 -15.37
C ASP A 203 -2.13 -5.90 -16.67
N GLY A 204 -3.41 -5.50 -16.65
CA GLY A 204 -4.17 -5.03 -17.81
C GLY A 204 -4.83 -6.12 -18.65
N SER A 205 -4.65 -7.41 -18.32
CA SER A 205 -5.32 -8.53 -18.99
C SER A 205 -6.83 -8.48 -18.81
N ASN A 206 -7.57 -9.12 -19.73
CA ASN A 206 -9.02 -9.25 -19.61
C ASN A 206 -9.35 -10.29 -18.55
N ALA A 207 -10.16 -9.90 -17.60
CA ALA A 207 -10.63 -10.76 -16.52
C ALA A 207 -12.14 -10.63 -16.35
N SER A 208 -12.75 -11.59 -15.68
CA SER A 208 -14.12 -11.47 -15.22
C SER A 208 -14.22 -11.83 -13.73
N LEU A 209 -14.96 -11.00 -13.01
CA LEU A 209 -15.40 -11.25 -11.65
C LEU A 209 -16.67 -12.06 -11.69
N VAL A 210 -16.72 -13.18 -10.98
CA VAL A 210 -17.91 -14.02 -10.85
C VAL A 210 -18.31 -14.10 -9.39
N ILE A 211 -19.58 -13.80 -9.13
CA ILE A 211 -20.20 -13.85 -7.80
C ILE A 211 -21.24 -14.93 -7.80
N LEU A 212 -21.22 -15.80 -6.79
CA LEU A 212 -22.18 -16.90 -6.58
C LEU A 212 -22.96 -16.64 -5.29
N ARG A 213 -24.26 -16.54 -5.41
CA ARG A 213 -25.18 -16.36 -4.27
C ARG A 213 -26.07 -17.58 -4.12
N ASP A 214 -26.18 -18.14 -2.93
CA ASP A 214 -27.14 -19.20 -2.61
C ASP A 214 -28.57 -18.63 -2.68
N VAL A 215 -29.48 -19.30 -3.41
CA VAL A 215 -30.88 -18.85 -3.58
C VAL A 215 -31.77 -19.34 -2.43
N ASN A 216 -31.27 -20.23 -1.59
CA ASN A 216 -32.03 -20.87 -0.51
C ASN A 216 -31.78 -20.25 0.87
N GLU A 217 -31.05 -19.14 0.96
CA GLU A 217 -30.86 -18.34 2.19
C GLU A 217 -31.73 -17.09 2.20
#